data_860cca3cd392ac083327dbfc7deba6b9
#
_entry.id   860cca3cd392ac083327dbfc7deba6b9
#
_cell.length_a   1.000
_cell.length_b   1.000
_cell.length_c   1.000
_cell.angle_alpha   90.00
_cell.angle_beta   90.00
_cell.angle_gamma   90.00
#
_symmetry.space_group_name_H-M   'P 1'
#
loop_
_entity.id
_entity.type
_entity.pdbx_description
1 polymer ?
#
loop_
_entity_poly.entity_id
_entity_poly.type
_entity_poly.pdbx_seq_one_letter_code
_entity_poly.pdbx_strand_id
1 'polypeptide(L)'
;MGGTYIGSEAVFFLPMTDLNNAGTQNQLAHYYTAQSLGGFEDFYLNPAGILANSVYATGSTDARKSFIIANGTKNFVSKFKKPSPYTDYVPVIRYAEVLLNAAEAYARGGNLFNYF
;
A
#
# COMPACT_ATOMS: atom_id res chain seq x y z
N MET A 1 19.81 5.19 -8.80
CA MET A 1 18.50 5.43 -9.42
C MET A 1 17.54 4.41 -8.82
N GLY A 2 16.76 4.76 -7.86
CA GLY A 2 16.09 3.73 -7.10
C GLY A 2 14.64 3.97 -6.72
N GLY A 3 13.96 4.94 -7.28
CA GLY A 3 12.54 5.07 -7.01
C GLY A 3 11.76 3.90 -7.60
N THR A 4 10.93 3.24 -6.81
CA THR A 4 10.01 2.25 -7.35
C THR A 4 8.90 3.00 -8.08
N TYR A 5 8.86 2.87 -9.39
CA TYR A 5 7.77 3.42 -10.19
C TYR A 5 6.44 2.80 -9.76
N ILE A 6 5.47 3.64 -9.49
CA ILE A 6 4.16 3.21 -8.97
C ILE A 6 3.25 2.68 -10.10
N GLY A 7 3.65 2.81 -11.35
CA GLY A 7 2.89 2.38 -12.51
C GLY A 7 1.93 3.45 -13.04
N SER A 8 1.19 3.10 -14.10
CA SER A 8 0.26 4.00 -14.80
C SER A 8 -0.97 4.39 -13.98
N GLU A 9 -1.19 3.73 -12.84
CA GLU A 9 -2.31 4.05 -11.95
C GLU A 9 -2.09 5.27 -11.05
N ALA A 10 -0.85 5.74 -10.91
CA ALA A 10 -0.56 6.89 -10.06
C ALA A 10 -0.84 8.19 -10.82
N VAL A 11 -1.84 8.93 -10.38
CA VAL A 11 -2.16 10.28 -10.89
C VAL A 11 -1.32 11.32 -10.16
N PHE A 12 -1.23 11.20 -8.84
CA PHE A 12 -0.39 12.06 -8.01
C PHE A 12 0.30 11.24 -6.93
N PHE A 13 1.58 11.45 -6.74
CA PHE A 13 2.40 10.75 -5.75
C PHE A 13 3.56 11.62 -5.28
N LEU A 14 4.08 11.31 -4.12
CA LEU A 14 5.30 11.91 -3.58
C LEU A 14 6.48 11.00 -3.92
N PRO A 15 7.36 11.42 -4.84
CA PRO A 15 8.56 10.65 -5.12
C PRO A 15 9.55 10.77 -3.98
N MET A 16 10.13 9.65 -3.57
CA MET A 16 11.19 9.61 -2.58
C MET A 16 12.47 9.13 -3.22
N THR A 17 13.57 9.80 -2.92
CA THR A 17 14.92 9.45 -3.39
C THR A 17 15.87 9.40 -2.22
N ASP A 18 17.09 8.90 -2.43
CA ASP A 18 18.11 8.86 -1.39
C ASP A 18 18.46 10.26 -0.84
N LEU A 19 18.32 11.27 -1.69
CA LEU A 19 18.61 12.68 -1.34
C LEU A 19 17.38 13.45 -0.86
N ASN A 20 16.19 12.99 -1.20
CA ASN A 20 14.94 13.64 -0.86
C ASN A 20 13.93 12.60 -0.36
N ASN A 21 13.98 12.33 0.92
CA ASN A 21 13.06 11.43 1.62
C ASN A 21 12.71 12.01 2.98
N ALA A 22 11.72 11.41 3.65
CA ALA A 22 11.25 11.89 4.94
C ALA A 22 12.19 11.57 6.12
N GLY A 23 13.35 10.94 5.85
CA GLY A 23 14.31 10.51 6.87
C GLY A 23 13.94 9.21 7.57
N THR A 24 14.81 8.77 8.48
CA THR A 24 14.83 7.42 9.06
C THR A 24 13.64 7.11 9.93
N GLN A 25 12.67 7.70 10.21
CA GLN A 25 11.54 7.31 11.08
C GLN A 25 10.18 7.79 10.58
N ASN A 26 10.13 8.24 9.34
CA ASN A 26 8.93 8.87 8.79
C ASN A 26 8.38 8.14 7.56
N GLN A 27 8.87 6.95 7.27
CA GLN A 27 8.45 6.15 6.11
C GLN A 27 7.54 5.00 6.52
N LEU A 28 6.48 4.78 5.76
CA LEU A 28 5.51 3.73 6.03
C LEU A 28 6.15 2.34 6.10
N ALA A 29 7.10 2.03 5.19
CA ALA A 29 7.79 0.75 5.23
C ALA A 29 8.54 0.53 6.55
N HIS A 30 9.12 1.57 7.11
CA HIS A 30 9.89 1.48 8.36
C HIS A 30 9.03 1.03 9.55
N TYR A 31 7.85 1.58 9.70
CA TYR A 31 6.94 1.23 10.81
C TYR A 31 6.28 -0.14 10.66
N TYR A 32 5.99 -0.55 9.42
CA TYR A 32 5.22 -1.77 9.14
C TYR A 32 6.08 -2.98 8.78
N THR A 33 7.40 -2.87 8.86
CA THR A 33 8.33 -3.96 8.57
C THR A 33 8.96 -4.47 9.86
N ALA A 34 9.19 -5.78 9.92
CA ALA A 34 9.87 -6.41 11.05
C ALA A 34 11.29 -5.86 11.24
N GLN A 35 11.76 -5.81 12.48
CA GLN A 35 13.09 -5.32 12.80
C GLN A 35 14.20 -6.15 12.12
N SER A 36 14.03 -7.45 12.03
CA SER A 36 14.96 -8.35 11.33
C SER A 36 15.05 -8.10 9.82
N LEU A 37 14.08 -7.36 9.25
CA LEU A 37 14.03 -6.97 7.84
C LEU A 37 14.35 -5.48 7.63
N GLY A 38 14.90 -4.82 8.66
CA GLY A 38 15.32 -3.42 8.60
C GLY A 38 14.23 -2.40 8.95
N GLY A 39 13.10 -2.84 9.45
CA GLY A 39 12.04 -1.97 9.95
C GLY A 39 12.17 -1.67 11.45
N PHE A 40 11.15 -1.03 12.00
CA PHE A 40 11.08 -0.69 13.43
C PHE A 40 10.14 -1.60 14.21
N GLU A 41 9.26 -2.33 13.50
CA GLU A 41 8.31 -3.30 14.07
C GLU A 41 7.23 -2.69 14.97
N ASP A 42 6.92 -1.41 14.80
CA ASP A 42 5.92 -0.73 15.62
C ASP A 42 4.51 -1.26 15.39
N PHE A 43 4.18 -1.60 14.14
CA PHE A 43 2.85 -2.04 13.76
C PHE A 43 2.89 -3.40 13.07
N TYR A 44 2.08 -4.32 13.55
CA TYR A 44 1.84 -5.62 12.95
C TYR A 44 0.34 -5.91 12.84
N LEU A 45 -0.02 -6.84 11.99
CA LEU A 45 -1.41 -7.17 11.71
C LEU A 45 -2.02 -7.98 12.86
N ASN A 46 -3.19 -7.54 13.33
CA ASN A 46 -3.94 -8.28 14.34
C ASN A 46 -4.53 -9.56 13.71
N PRO A 47 -4.22 -10.75 14.26
CA PRO A 47 -4.78 -12.01 13.79
C PRO A 47 -6.31 -12.07 13.86
N ALA A 48 -6.92 -11.46 14.87
CA ALA A 48 -8.38 -11.41 15.02
C ALA A 48 -9.04 -10.31 14.18
N GLY A 49 -8.25 -9.45 13.51
CA GLY A 49 -8.71 -8.38 12.64
C GLY A 49 -8.72 -8.78 11.17
N ILE A 50 -7.96 -8.04 10.36
CA ILE A 50 -7.93 -8.24 8.91
C ILE A 50 -7.51 -9.65 8.50
N LEU A 51 -6.63 -10.30 9.26
CA LEU A 51 -6.15 -11.64 8.96
C LEU A 51 -7.21 -12.74 9.15
N ALA A 52 -8.27 -12.46 9.89
CA ALA A 52 -9.42 -13.38 10.02
C ALA A 52 -10.32 -13.40 8.77
N ASN A 53 -10.13 -12.46 7.83
CA ASN A 53 -10.90 -12.44 6.59
C ASN A 53 -10.51 -13.60 5.68
N SER A 54 -11.48 -14.23 5.02
CA SER A 54 -11.30 -15.36 4.12
C SER A 54 -10.31 -15.13 2.98
N VAL A 55 -10.12 -13.88 2.57
CA VAL A 55 -9.11 -13.47 1.58
C VAL A 55 -7.70 -13.90 2.00
N TYR A 56 -7.40 -13.91 3.28
CA TYR A 56 -6.09 -14.28 3.82
C TYR A 56 -6.00 -15.71 4.34
N ALA A 57 -7.08 -16.48 4.26
CA ALA A 57 -7.11 -17.87 4.71
C ALA A 57 -6.11 -18.75 3.93
N THR A 58 -5.72 -19.87 4.54
CA THR A 58 -4.93 -20.90 3.87
C THR A 58 -5.69 -21.40 2.64
N GLY A 59 -5.00 -21.47 1.50
CA GLY A 59 -5.61 -21.87 0.22
C GLY A 59 -6.27 -20.74 -0.58
N SER A 60 -6.39 -19.54 -0.02
CA SER A 60 -6.86 -18.37 -0.79
C SER A 60 -5.91 -18.04 -1.94
N THR A 61 -6.46 -17.81 -3.13
CA THR A 61 -5.75 -17.36 -4.34
C THR A 61 -5.75 -15.85 -4.52
N ASP A 62 -6.31 -15.10 -3.58
CA ASP A 62 -6.38 -13.65 -3.64
C ASP A 62 -4.98 -13.02 -3.62
N ALA A 63 -4.69 -12.18 -4.63
CA ALA A 63 -3.39 -11.55 -4.79
C ALA A 63 -2.99 -10.64 -3.61
N ARG A 64 -3.97 -10.10 -2.86
CA ARG A 64 -3.72 -9.28 -1.68
C ARG A 64 -2.99 -10.02 -0.57
N LYS A 65 -3.05 -11.35 -0.56
CA LYS A 65 -2.31 -12.18 0.36
C LYS A 65 -0.79 -12.00 0.26
N SER A 66 -0.30 -11.65 -0.92
CA SER A 66 1.12 -11.37 -1.17
C SER A 66 1.65 -10.12 -0.44
N PHE A 67 0.75 -9.27 0.06
CA PHE A 67 1.14 -8.10 0.86
C PHE A 67 1.34 -8.40 2.34
N ILE A 68 1.27 -9.66 2.74
CA ILE A 68 1.51 -10.07 4.12
C ILE A 68 2.78 -10.89 4.19
N ILE A 69 3.68 -10.51 5.09
CA ILE A 69 4.90 -11.24 5.41
C ILE A 69 4.84 -11.70 6.85
N ALA A 70 4.98 -13.00 7.06
CA ALA A 70 5.14 -13.57 8.39
C ALA A 70 6.60 -13.44 8.85
N ASN A 71 6.80 -13.04 10.09
CA ASN A 71 8.09 -13.03 10.76
C ASN A 71 7.91 -13.43 12.23
N GLY A 72 8.42 -14.60 12.60
CA GLY A 72 8.13 -15.20 13.88
C GLY A 72 6.64 -15.45 14.07
N THR A 73 6.07 -14.94 15.15
CA THR A 73 4.64 -15.07 15.48
C THR A 73 3.80 -13.90 14.96
N LYS A 74 4.41 -12.92 14.32
CA LYS A 74 3.76 -11.70 13.85
C LYS A 74 3.64 -11.68 12.33
N ASN A 75 2.64 -10.96 11.83
CA ASN A 75 2.44 -10.72 10.41
C ASN A 75 2.52 -9.21 10.12
N PHE A 76 3.23 -8.84 9.07
CA PHE A 76 3.52 -7.46 8.69
C PHE A 76 2.97 -7.14 7.30
N VAL A 77 2.73 -5.86 7.04
CA VAL A 77 2.33 -5.39 5.71
C VAL A 77 3.58 -5.15 4.87
N SER A 78 3.64 -5.76 3.68
CA SER A 78 4.74 -5.61 2.72
C SER A 78 4.38 -4.78 1.50
N LYS A 79 3.38 -3.93 1.60
CA LYS A 79 2.99 -3.04 0.50
C LYS A 79 4.07 -2.01 0.18
N PHE A 80 4.69 -1.47 1.22
CA PHE A 80 5.90 -0.67 1.14
C PHE A 80 7.07 -1.57 1.48
N LYS A 81 8.14 -1.56 0.69
CA LYS A 81 9.18 -2.59 0.72
C LYS A 81 10.58 -2.08 1.01
N LYS A 82 10.73 -0.77 1.15
CA LYS A 82 12.02 -0.15 1.33
C LYS A 82 12.13 0.55 2.68
N PRO A 83 12.25 -0.20 3.78
CA PRO A 83 12.47 0.39 5.10
C PRO A 83 13.80 1.15 5.20
N SER A 84 14.75 0.81 4.33
CA SER A 84 15.99 1.52 4.01
C SER A 84 16.30 1.23 2.54
N PRO A 85 16.63 2.22 1.72
CA PRO A 85 16.93 3.63 1.95
C PRO A 85 15.71 4.59 1.93
N TYR A 86 14.52 4.15 2.27
CA TYR A 86 13.32 5.00 2.44
C TYR A 86 12.81 5.61 1.12
N THR A 87 12.90 4.86 0.04
CA THR A 87 12.61 5.35 -1.32
C THR A 87 11.32 4.81 -1.91
N ASP A 88 10.41 4.29 -1.08
CA ASP A 88 9.06 3.96 -1.53
C ASP A 88 8.28 5.24 -1.85
N TYR A 89 7.68 5.28 -3.02
CA TYR A 89 6.81 6.38 -3.42
C TYR A 89 5.49 6.31 -2.66
N VAL A 90 4.99 7.46 -2.24
CA VAL A 90 3.72 7.55 -1.53
C VAL A 90 2.63 7.96 -2.53
N PRO A 91 1.72 7.06 -2.93
CA PRO A 91 0.60 7.40 -3.80
C PRO A 91 -0.40 8.26 -3.01
N VAL A 92 -0.74 9.42 -3.56
CA VAL A 92 -1.74 10.33 -2.99
C VAL A 92 -3.07 10.17 -3.72
N ILE A 93 -3.05 10.15 -5.06
CA ILE A 93 -4.24 9.96 -5.90
C ILE A 93 -3.95 8.86 -6.91
N ARG A 94 -4.83 7.87 -6.97
CA ARG A 94 -4.78 6.80 -7.97
C ARG A 94 -5.89 6.97 -9.00
N TYR A 95 -5.64 6.50 -10.20
CA TYR A 95 -6.59 6.59 -11.32
C TYR A 95 -7.95 5.94 -11.01
N ALA A 96 -7.94 4.81 -10.31
CA ALA A 96 -9.17 4.17 -9.85
C ALA A 96 -10.04 5.08 -8.98
N GLU A 97 -9.44 5.91 -8.13
CA GLU A 97 -10.17 6.89 -7.31
C GLU A 97 -10.82 7.98 -8.19
N VAL A 98 -10.10 8.47 -9.20
CA VAL A 98 -10.64 9.44 -10.15
C VAL A 98 -11.84 8.86 -10.89
N LEU A 99 -11.76 7.60 -11.33
CA LEU A 99 -12.88 6.91 -12.00
C LEU A 99 -14.09 6.73 -11.08
N LEU A 100 -13.87 6.36 -9.82
CA LEU A 100 -14.94 6.21 -8.84
C LEU A 100 -15.61 7.55 -8.54
N ASN A 101 -14.85 8.63 -8.41
CA ASN A 101 -15.37 9.97 -8.21
C ASN A 101 -16.19 10.43 -9.43
N ALA A 102 -15.71 10.14 -10.64
CA ALA A 102 -16.46 10.41 -11.85
C ALA A 102 -17.78 9.63 -11.89
N ALA A 103 -17.74 8.33 -11.61
CA ALA A 103 -18.92 7.48 -11.56
C ALA A 103 -19.96 7.98 -10.54
N GLU A 104 -19.49 8.39 -9.35
CA GLU A 104 -20.36 8.99 -8.33
C GLU A 104 -20.98 10.30 -8.81
N ALA A 105 -20.20 11.18 -9.44
CA ALA A 105 -20.69 12.46 -9.96
C ALA A 105 -21.78 12.23 -11.03
N TYR A 106 -21.59 11.27 -11.93
CA TYR A 106 -22.59 10.91 -12.94
C TYR A 106 -23.85 10.30 -12.32
N ALA A 107 -23.70 9.42 -11.35
CA ALA A 107 -24.84 8.83 -10.65
C ALA A 107 -25.69 9.91 -9.96
N ARG A 108 -25.04 10.88 -9.32
CA ARG A 108 -25.72 12.01 -8.67
C ARG A 108 -26.31 13.01 -9.66
N GLY A 109 -25.69 13.18 -10.84
CA GLY A 109 -26.17 14.05 -11.91
C GLY A 109 -27.25 13.43 -12.79
N GLY A 110 -27.67 12.19 -12.55
CA GLY A 110 -28.70 11.48 -13.33
C GLY A 110 -28.25 10.96 -14.70
N ASN A 111 -26.97 11.04 -15.03
CA ASN A 111 -26.41 10.63 -16.33
C ASN A 111 -25.69 9.28 -16.25
N LEU A 112 -26.41 8.22 -15.88
CA LEU A 112 -25.84 6.87 -15.72
C LEU A 112 -25.41 6.18 -17.03
N PHE A 113 -25.84 6.68 -18.20
CA PHE A 113 -25.71 5.94 -19.46
C PHE A 113 -24.51 6.32 -20.36
N ASN A 114 -23.62 7.20 -19.95
CA ASN A 114 -22.53 7.67 -20.82
C ASN A 114 -21.14 7.07 -20.53
N TYR A 115 -21.04 5.98 -19.75
CA TYR A 115 -19.74 5.48 -19.27
C TYR A 115 -19.55 3.96 -19.28
N PHE A 116 -20.25 3.27 -20.19
CA PHE A 116 -19.89 1.88 -20.51
C PHE A 116 -19.67 1.72 -22.00
#